data_b9b3fa4f419484ef412d854592a0c221
#
_entry.id   b9b3fa4f419484ef412d854592a0c221
#
_cell.length_a   1.000
_cell.length_b   1.000
_cell.length_c   1.000
_cell.angle_alpha   90.00
_cell.angle_beta   90.00
_cell.angle_gamma   90.00
#
_symmetry.space_group_name_H-M   'P 1'
#
loop_
_entity.id
_entity.type
_entity.pdbx_description
1 polymer ?
#
loop_
_entity_poly.entity_id
_entity_poly.type
_entity_poly.pdbx_seq_one_letter_code
_entity_poly.pdbx_strand_id
1 'polypeptide(L)'
;WVTPGSDAEVRVHVTAAQDWSNGGTLQLTRVWLANPNGDHWPVTQLDAASTQGTNATDAVFRASVPDDATLTRPYFTRPNTEQAHYEIRDARWAERPFAPYPLAGWAEFTYDGVPVRVGQVVQTVHREHGTGQVAWPLAVVPRLSVNLAAHAGIIPIGTETWPLTVTVRNDTQKARTAEVHLKLPQGWTDSPDSGSLQLAPGGAQDVTFAVHPKGLAGQNYEIEAVATSGGKDFAEGFDQVGYAGLRPYYLYQPATYRARGVAIQVPSDLKVGYIMGTGDDVPQALGEMGIHPTLLTDADLATGNLDQYNAILVGIRAYSARPALMANKQRLLNYVHQGGTLIVQYQRTEFGSAAPYPLSLGNEVENVVEESDTVHILQPNDPLLTTPNRITAADFDGWFEEFGHSFLSNWDAHYSALTEVHDPGQAPQRGGLVYARYGKGTYIYVSYALYRQLDEAVPGAFRLMANLISAGK
;
A
#
# COMPACT_ATOMS: atom_id res chain seq x y z
N TRP A 1 18.55 7.85 -7.52
CA TRP A 1 19.23 6.90 -6.62
C TRP A 1 20.45 6.27 -7.28
N VAL A 2 21.24 5.60 -6.47
CA VAL A 2 22.36 4.74 -6.86
C VAL A 2 22.16 3.35 -6.29
N THR A 3 22.90 2.37 -6.81
CA THR A 3 22.83 0.99 -6.33
C THR A 3 24.23 0.51 -5.88
N PRO A 4 24.33 -0.46 -4.96
CA PRO A 4 25.61 -1.06 -4.59
C PRO A 4 26.39 -1.50 -5.83
N GLY A 5 27.72 -1.23 -5.86
CA GLY A 5 28.60 -1.52 -6.98
C GLY A 5 28.46 -0.59 -8.20
N SER A 6 27.77 0.53 -8.07
CA SER A 6 27.72 1.59 -9.10
C SER A 6 28.65 2.76 -8.75
N ASP A 7 28.90 3.65 -9.72
CA ASP A 7 29.57 4.91 -9.52
C ASP A 7 28.57 6.07 -9.59
N ALA A 8 28.82 7.13 -8.82
CA ALA A 8 28.12 8.40 -8.92
C ALA A 8 29.11 9.53 -9.21
N GLU A 9 28.79 10.35 -10.21
CA GLU A 9 29.50 11.62 -10.38
C GLU A 9 28.78 12.70 -9.57
N VAL A 10 29.51 13.39 -8.71
CA VAL A 10 28.99 14.41 -7.80
C VAL A 10 29.69 15.72 -8.07
N ARG A 11 28.90 16.76 -8.35
CA ARG A 11 29.39 18.12 -8.46
C ARG A 11 29.04 18.90 -7.21
N VAL A 12 30.05 19.47 -6.56
CA VAL A 12 29.88 20.37 -5.42
C VAL A 12 30.13 21.77 -5.91
N HIS A 13 29.07 22.56 -6.01
CA HIS A 13 29.12 23.96 -6.36
C HIS A 13 29.18 24.79 -5.08
N VAL A 14 30.18 25.66 -4.97
CA VAL A 14 30.38 26.51 -3.79
C VAL A 14 30.42 27.95 -4.25
N THR A 15 29.57 28.80 -3.68
CA THR A 15 29.58 30.26 -3.90
C THR A 15 29.67 30.99 -2.57
N ALA A 16 30.50 32.00 -2.49
CA ALA A 16 30.50 32.98 -1.40
C ALA A 16 29.72 34.22 -1.83
N ALA A 17 28.80 34.69 -0.99
CA ALA A 17 28.08 35.95 -1.28
C ALA A 17 29.07 37.13 -1.31
N GLN A 18 28.88 38.04 -2.27
CA GLN A 18 29.78 39.19 -2.47
C GLN A 18 29.66 40.27 -1.39
N ASP A 19 28.60 40.29 -0.61
CA ASP A 19 28.27 41.33 0.35
C ASP A 19 28.67 40.99 1.83
N TRP A 20 29.86 40.50 2.02
CA TRP A 20 30.43 40.45 3.37
C TRP A 20 30.98 41.82 3.71
N SER A 21 30.10 42.81 3.94
CA SER A 21 30.35 44.22 4.08
C SER A 21 31.16 44.61 5.34
N ASN A 22 31.56 43.67 6.18
CA ASN A 22 32.31 43.95 7.41
C ASN A 22 33.82 43.81 7.27
N GLY A 23 34.36 43.71 6.05
CA GLY A 23 35.81 43.80 5.79
C GLY A 23 36.62 42.54 6.08
N GLY A 24 35.99 41.44 6.50
CA GLY A 24 36.69 40.16 6.74
C GLY A 24 37.04 39.43 5.43
N THR A 25 38.15 38.69 5.45
CA THR A 25 38.62 37.91 4.28
C THR A 25 38.05 36.46 4.42
N LEU A 26 37.15 36.09 3.51
CA LEU A 26 36.68 34.72 3.37
C LEU A 26 37.49 34.00 2.30
N GLN A 27 38.17 32.90 2.65
CA GLN A 27 38.95 32.08 1.73
C GLN A 27 38.49 30.63 1.77
N LEU A 28 38.11 30.07 0.60
CA LEU A 28 37.83 28.64 0.48
C LEU A 28 39.12 27.84 0.56
N THR A 29 39.19 26.88 1.49
CA THR A 29 40.39 26.09 1.75
C THR A 29 40.26 24.65 1.27
N ARG A 30 39.06 24.07 1.32
CA ARG A 30 38.85 22.67 0.93
C ARG A 30 37.40 22.39 0.54
N VAL A 31 37.22 21.49 -0.45
CA VAL A 31 35.96 20.85 -0.79
C VAL A 31 36.14 19.34 -0.74
N TRP A 32 35.19 18.59 -0.17
CA TRP A 32 35.26 17.13 -0.10
C TRP A 32 33.89 16.49 0.03
N LEU A 33 33.82 15.18 -0.20
CA LEU A 33 32.64 14.36 0.11
C LEU A 33 32.86 13.57 1.42
N ALA A 34 31.80 13.31 2.13
CA ALA A 34 31.80 12.49 3.34
C ALA A 34 30.55 11.59 3.41
N ASN A 35 30.63 10.51 4.15
CA ASN A 35 29.55 9.57 4.40
C ASN A 35 28.98 9.76 5.82
N PRO A 36 27.94 10.59 6.02
CA PRO A 36 27.39 10.87 7.36
C PRO A 36 26.72 9.65 8.02
N ASN A 37 26.32 8.65 7.23
CA ASN A 37 25.73 7.40 7.71
C ASN A 37 26.76 6.39 8.28
N GLY A 38 28.06 6.70 8.16
CA GLY A 38 29.15 5.85 8.64
C GLY A 38 29.67 4.84 7.62
N ASP A 39 29.16 4.85 6.39
CA ASP A 39 29.74 4.10 5.27
C ASP A 39 31.11 4.69 4.88
N HIS A 40 31.89 3.94 4.08
CA HIS A 40 33.17 4.39 3.55
C HIS A 40 33.22 4.20 2.03
N TRP A 41 32.72 5.19 1.29
CA TRP A 41 32.77 5.14 -0.16
C TRP A 41 34.12 5.64 -0.68
N PRO A 42 34.79 4.90 -1.57
CA PRO A 42 35.95 5.42 -2.30
C PRO A 42 35.56 6.66 -3.11
N VAL A 43 36.29 7.74 -2.91
CA VAL A 43 36.05 9.02 -3.61
C VAL A 43 37.31 9.46 -4.33
N THR A 44 37.19 9.74 -5.63
CA THR A 44 38.26 10.32 -6.44
C THR A 44 37.83 11.69 -6.92
N GLN A 45 38.62 12.71 -6.69
CA GLN A 45 38.39 14.03 -7.27
C GLN A 45 38.81 13.99 -8.74
N LEU A 46 37.88 14.35 -9.63
CA LEU A 46 38.10 14.32 -11.09
C LEU A 46 38.62 15.64 -11.62
N ASP A 47 38.19 16.75 -10.99
CA ASP A 47 38.62 18.09 -11.39
C ASP A 47 38.98 18.87 -10.13
N ALA A 48 40.16 19.54 -10.18
CA ALA A 48 40.65 20.28 -9.04
C ALA A 48 39.93 21.64 -9.00
N ALA A 49 39.18 21.84 -7.91
CA ALA A 49 38.62 23.15 -7.62
C ALA A 49 39.70 24.22 -7.60
N SER A 50 39.59 25.21 -8.47
CA SER A 50 40.42 26.41 -8.38
C SER A 50 39.95 27.21 -7.16
N THR A 51 40.69 27.14 -6.07
CA THR A 51 40.35 27.83 -4.80
C THR A 51 40.93 29.24 -4.74
N GLN A 52 41.73 29.67 -5.70
CA GLN A 52 42.38 30.97 -5.64
C GLN A 52 41.56 32.07 -6.39
N GLY A 53 41.07 33.00 -5.59
CA GLY A 53 40.62 34.31 -6.07
C GLY A 53 39.24 34.36 -6.70
N THR A 54 38.42 33.34 -6.60
CA THR A 54 37.04 33.32 -7.12
C THR A 54 36.02 33.17 -5.99
N ASN A 55 34.93 33.93 -6.10
CA ASN A 55 33.78 33.79 -5.19
C ASN A 55 32.94 32.52 -5.43
N ALA A 56 33.28 31.73 -6.46
CA ALA A 56 32.60 30.49 -6.80
C ALA A 56 33.61 29.46 -7.29
N THR A 57 33.38 28.19 -6.95
CA THR A 57 34.17 27.07 -7.48
C THR A 57 33.28 25.85 -7.68
N ASP A 58 33.61 25.04 -8.68
CA ASP A 58 33.05 23.72 -8.90
C ASP A 58 34.12 22.65 -8.59
N ALA A 59 33.77 21.66 -7.83
CA ALA A 59 34.57 20.47 -7.62
C ALA A 59 33.79 19.24 -8.06
N VAL A 60 34.39 18.43 -8.92
CA VAL A 60 33.77 17.20 -9.43
C VAL A 60 34.44 15.99 -8.83
N PHE A 61 33.62 15.08 -8.32
CA PHE A 61 34.05 13.84 -7.69
C PHE A 61 33.39 12.64 -8.34
N ARG A 62 34.11 11.51 -8.36
CA ARG A 62 33.52 10.19 -8.55
C ARG A 62 33.48 9.49 -7.19
N ALA A 63 32.30 9.11 -6.77
CA ALA A 63 32.07 8.29 -5.56
C ALA A 63 31.65 6.87 -6.01
N SER A 64 32.43 5.86 -5.61
CA SER A 64 32.11 4.46 -5.89
C SER A 64 31.29 3.88 -4.74
N VAL A 65 30.08 3.42 -5.04
CA VAL A 65 29.15 2.82 -4.06
C VAL A 65 29.62 1.40 -3.74
N PRO A 66 30.02 1.09 -2.50
CA PRO A 66 30.43 -0.27 -2.14
C PRO A 66 29.34 -1.32 -2.38
N ASP A 67 29.75 -2.56 -2.56
CA ASP A 67 28.81 -3.70 -2.76
C ASP A 67 27.95 -3.99 -1.53
N ASP A 68 28.43 -3.58 -0.35
CA ASP A 68 27.80 -3.69 0.97
C ASP A 68 27.28 -2.34 1.49
N ALA A 69 27.15 -1.33 0.63
CA ALA A 69 26.64 -0.02 1.01
C ALA A 69 25.27 -0.13 1.69
N THR A 70 25.10 0.63 2.77
CA THR A 70 23.85 0.68 3.53
C THR A 70 22.71 1.25 2.68
N LEU A 71 21.62 0.49 2.52
CA LEU A 71 20.43 0.96 1.81
C LEU A 71 19.77 2.12 2.55
N THR A 72 19.30 3.10 1.80
CA THR A 72 18.57 4.24 2.35
C THR A 72 17.15 3.81 2.73
N ARG A 73 16.92 3.65 4.02
CA ARG A 73 15.62 3.28 4.59
C ARG A 73 15.42 3.93 5.96
N PRO A 74 14.21 3.99 6.51
CA PRO A 74 14.00 4.37 7.90
C PRO A 74 14.83 3.49 8.84
N TYR A 75 15.42 4.08 9.87
CA TYR A 75 16.17 3.35 10.91
C TYR A 75 15.25 2.66 11.93
N PHE A 76 13.96 2.86 11.78
CA PHE A 76 12.90 2.25 12.56
C PHE A 76 11.97 1.46 11.66
N THR A 77 11.26 0.49 12.21
CA THR A 77 10.27 -0.33 11.52
C THR A 77 9.04 -0.53 12.39
N ARG A 78 7.92 -0.84 11.76
CA ARG A 78 6.68 -1.24 12.40
C ARG A 78 6.19 -2.49 11.68
N PRO A 79 6.23 -3.66 12.30
CA PRO A 79 5.90 -4.94 11.64
C PRO A 79 4.48 -4.99 11.09
N ASN A 80 3.55 -4.36 11.80
CA ASN A 80 2.15 -4.26 11.42
C ASN A 80 1.52 -3.02 12.06
N THR A 81 0.29 -2.68 11.74
CA THR A 81 -0.41 -1.49 12.25
C THR A 81 -0.90 -1.66 13.69
N GLU A 82 -1.03 -2.91 14.19
CA GLU A 82 -1.41 -3.21 15.58
C GLU A 82 -0.32 -2.83 16.58
N GLN A 83 0.94 -2.87 16.15
CA GLN A 83 2.04 -2.57 17.05
C GLN A 83 2.06 -1.07 17.41
N ALA A 84 1.86 -0.76 18.68
CA ALA A 84 1.78 0.61 19.19
C ALA A 84 3.10 1.39 19.11
N HIS A 85 4.24 0.70 19.01
CA HIS A 85 5.57 1.29 19.03
C HIS A 85 6.39 0.87 17.81
N TYR A 86 7.20 1.80 17.31
CA TYR A 86 8.21 1.48 16.30
C TYR A 86 9.41 0.76 16.95
N GLU A 87 9.90 -0.26 16.27
CA GLU A 87 11.17 -0.92 16.61
C GLU A 87 12.33 -0.14 16.01
N ILE A 88 13.35 0.14 16.83
CA ILE A 88 14.55 0.84 16.38
C ILE A 88 15.53 -0.20 15.83
N ARG A 89 15.75 -0.19 14.51
CA ARG A 89 16.70 -1.08 13.83
C ARG A 89 18.16 -0.67 14.06
N ASP A 90 18.40 0.63 14.16
CA ASP A 90 19.74 1.18 14.38
C ASP A 90 19.71 2.25 15.47
N ALA A 91 20.12 1.86 16.67
CA ALA A 91 20.13 2.72 17.86
C ALA A 91 21.04 3.96 17.74
N ARG A 92 22.00 3.96 16.79
CA ARG A 92 22.87 5.13 16.54
C ARG A 92 22.08 6.35 16.10
N TRP A 93 20.90 6.13 15.51
CA TRP A 93 20.04 7.17 14.95
C TRP A 93 18.79 7.45 15.78
N ALA A 94 18.61 6.77 16.91
CA ALA A 94 17.52 7.04 17.84
C ALA A 94 17.46 8.54 18.17
N GLU A 95 16.23 9.06 18.32
CA GLU A 95 15.96 10.47 18.58
C GLU A 95 16.25 11.45 17.42
N ARG A 96 16.68 10.93 16.24
CA ARG A 96 16.81 11.75 15.04
C ARG A 96 15.55 11.64 14.17
N PRO A 97 15.18 12.66 13.41
CA PRO A 97 14.01 12.59 12.54
C PRO A 97 14.18 11.59 11.39
N PHE A 98 15.42 11.22 11.04
CA PHE A 98 15.77 10.22 10.02
C PHE A 98 17.25 9.82 10.13
N ALA A 99 17.58 8.65 9.58
CA ALA A 99 18.97 8.25 9.40
C ALA A 99 19.69 9.20 8.44
N PRO A 100 20.98 9.50 8.64
CA PRO A 100 21.73 10.31 7.69
C PRO A 100 21.76 9.71 6.30
N TYR A 101 21.67 10.57 5.28
CA TYR A 101 21.83 10.16 3.90
C TYR A 101 23.27 9.69 3.62
N PRO A 102 23.48 8.87 2.59
CA PRO A 102 24.75 8.19 2.38
C PRO A 102 25.92 9.14 2.04
N LEU A 103 25.63 10.31 1.46
CA LEU A 103 26.68 11.19 0.97
C LEU A 103 26.35 12.67 1.20
N ALA A 104 27.34 13.43 1.63
CA ALA A 104 27.28 14.88 1.81
C ALA A 104 28.49 15.56 1.19
N GLY A 105 28.27 16.68 0.52
CA GLY A 105 29.32 17.58 0.06
C GLY A 105 29.64 18.60 1.16
N TRP A 106 30.91 18.89 1.36
CA TRP A 106 31.39 19.82 2.37
C TRP A 106 32.35 20.84 1.74
N ALA A 107 32.27 22.07 2.25
CA ALA A 107 33.24 23.13 1.99
C ALA A 107 33.76 23.67 3.30
N GLU A 108 35.08 23.91 3.39
CA GLU A 108 35.76 24.58 4.50
C GLU A 108 36.27 25.93 4.03
N PHE A 109 35.95 26.95 4.78
CA PHE A 109 36.42 28.31 4.60
C PHE A 109 37.22 28.73 5.79
N THR A 110 38.15 29.66 5.58
CA THR A 110 38.77 30.44 6.65
C THR A 110 38.22 31.87 6.60
N TYR A 111 37.63 32.32 7.69
CA TYR A 111 37.17 33.69 7.86
C TYR A 111 38.02 34.36 8.94
N ASP A 112 38.88 35.32 8.55
CA ASP A 112 39.84 35.97 9.43
C ASP A 112 40.65 34.98 10.30
N GLY A 113 41.09 33.88 9.70
CA GLY A 113 41.87 32.85 10.38
C GLY A 113 41.02 31.79 11.14
N VAL A 114 39.71 31.96 11.19
CA VAL A 114 38.80 31.00 11.85
C VAL A 114 38.21 30.03 10.82
N PRO A 115 38.36 28.71 10.99
CA PRO A 115 37.77 27.73 10.08
C PRO A 115 36.25 27.65 10.24
N VAL A 116 35.52 27.71 9.12
CA VAL A 116 34.07 27.55 9.02
C VAL A 116 33.76 26.43 8.05
N ARG A 117 32.91 25.46 8.43
CA ARG A 117 32.50 24.33 7.60
C ARG A 117 31.02 24.41 7.27
N VAL A 118 30.71 24.24 6.01
CA VAL A 118 29.31 24.16 5.50
C VAL A 118 29.16 22.85 4.74
N GLY A 119 28.09 22.13 5.01
CA GLY A 119 27.80 20.87 4.34
C GLY A 119 26.36 20.79 3.87
N GLN A 120 26.16 20.08 2.78
CA GLN A 120 24.84 19.79 2.24
C GLN A 120 24.77 18.32 1.78
N VAL A 121 23.63 17.70 2.03
CA VAL A 121 23.36 16.36 1.50
C VAL A 121 23.40 16.38 -0.02
N VAL A 122 24.08 15.40 -0.60
CA VAL A 122 24.11 15.22 -2.07
C VAL A 122 22.70 14.89 -2.56
N GLN A 123 22.31 15.54 -3.64
CA GLN A 123 20.97 15.40 -4.23
C GLN A 123 21.07 14.90 -5.66
N THR A 124 20.09 14.12 -6.08
CA THR A 124 19.81 13.81 -7.48
C THR A 124 18.77 14.79 -8.01
N VAL A 125 18.99 15.29 -9.23
CA VAL A 125 18.07 16.19 -9.90
C VAL A 125 17.37 15.44 -11.01
N HIS A 126 16.06 15.49 -11.01
CA HIS A 126 15.22 14.89 -12.06
C HIS A 126 14.08 15.83 -12.43
N ARG A 127 13.44 15.55 -13.55
CA ARG A 127 12.37 16.38 -14.08
C ARG A 127 11.04 15.68 -13.84
N GLU A 128 10.16 16.37 -13.12
CA GLU A 128 8.77 15.93 -12.94
C GLU A 128 7.83 16.71 -13.84
N HIS A 129 6.85 16.00 -14.40
CA HIS A 129 5.81 16.64 -15.22
C HIS A 129 4.95 17.57 -14.36
N GLY A 130 4.81 18.82 -14.78
CA GLY A 130 4.04 19.84 -14.06
C GLY A 130 4.78 20.58 -12.95
N THR A 131 5.87 20.02 -12.39
CA THR A 131 6.65 20.63 -11.28
C THR A 131 7.98 21.20 -11.77
N GLY A 132 8.56 20.64 -12.86
CA GLY A 132 9.87 21.06 -13.39
C GLY A 132 11.02 20.23 -12.84
N GLN A 133 12.13 20.91 -12.47
CA GLN A 133 13.27 20.23 -11.85
C GLN A 133 13.02 20.06 -10.36
N VAL A 134 13.18 18.82 -9.88
CA VAL A 134 13.06 18.45 -8.47
C VAL A 134 14.38 17.84 -8.01
N ALA A 135 14.84 18.24 -6.84
CA ALA A 135 16.06 17.75 -6.22
C ALA A 135 15.71 16.90 -4.99
N TRP A 136 16.08 15.63 -5.01
CA TRP A 136 15.89 14.71 -3.88
C TRP A 136 17.22 14.26 -3.30
N PRO A 137 17.30 14.04 -1.98
CA PRO A 137 18.50 13.45 -1.39
C PRO A 137 18.91 12.18 -2.13
N LEU A 138 20.22 12.01 -2.34
CA LEU A 138 20.75 10.78 -2.91
C LEU A 138 20.39 9.59 -2.02
N ALA A 139 19.83 8.55 -2.63
CA ALA A 139 19.47 7.30 -1.95
C ALA A 139 20.27 6.13 -2.53
N VAL A 140 20.59 5.15 -1.69
CA VAL A 140 21.07 3.82 -2.09
C VAL A 140 19.90 2.86 -2.06
N VAL A 141 19.59 2.21 -3.19
CA VAL A 141 18.51 1.24 -3.31
C VAL A 141 19.05 -0.12 -3.77
N PRO A 142 18.32 -1.24 -3.57
CA PRO A 142 18.74 -2.55 -4.07
C PRO A 142 19.01 -2.53 -5.57
N ARG A 143 19.84 -3.46 -6.08
CA ARG A 143 20.05 -3.63 -7.54
C ARG A 143 18.81 -4.16 -8.24
N LEU A 144 18.10 -5.05 -7.58
CA LEU A 144 16.80 -5.56 -7.98
C LEU A 144 15.80 -5.38 -6.85
N SER A 145 14.60 -4.98 -7.20
CA SER A 145 13.44 -4.96 -6.31
C SER A 145 12.51 -6.10 -6.71
N VAL A 146 12.09 -6.89 -5.72
CA VAL A 146 11.15 -8.00 -5.88
C VAL A 146 9.88 -7.65 -5.15
N ASN A 147 8.77 -7.57 -5.87
CA ASN A 147 7.48 -7.14 -5.33
C ASN A 147 6.40 -8.18 -5.64
N LEU A 148 5.44 -8.28 -4.75
CA LEU A 148 4.19 -9.00 -4.92
C LEU A 148 3.05 -7.99 -4.98
N ALA A 149 2.01 -8.29 -5.76
CA ALA A 149 0.84 -7.40 -5.87
C ALA A 149 0.08 -7.28 -4.54
N ALA A 150 0.11 -8.36 -3.74
CA ALA A 150 -0.41 -8.40 -2.37
C ALA A 150 0.62 -9.05 -1.43
N HIS A 151 0.51 -8.73 -0.15
CA HIS A 151 1.35 -9.31 0.90
C HIS A 151 0.62 -10.32 1.78
N ALA A 152 -0.69 -10.34 1.73
CA ALA A 152 -1.52 -11.34 2.38
C ALA A 152 -2.77 -11.61 1.54
N GLY A 153 -3.43 -12.73 1.79
CA GLY A 153 -4.68 -13.09 1.15
C GLY A 153 -5.09 -14.53 1.43
N ILE A 154 -6.21 -14.95 0.87
CA ILE A 154 -6.74 -16.29 1.09
C ILE A 154 -6.47 -17.21 -0.10
N ILE A 155 -6.40 -18.50 0.20
CA ILE A 155 -6.54 -19.58 -0.79
C ILE A 155 -7.74 -20.42 -0.38
N PRO A 156 -8.83 -20.46 -1.18
CA PRO A 156 -10.00 -21.30 -0.88
C PRO A 156 -9.59 -22.78 -0.76
N ILE A 157 -10.01 -23.45 0.31
CA ILE A 157 -9.73 -24.87 0.50
C ILE A 157 -10.36 -25.67 -0.64
N GLY A 158 -9.55 -26.53 -1.27
CA GLY A 158 -9.93 -27.27 -2.47
C GLY A 158 -9.36 -26.66 -3.76
N THR A 159 -8.68 -25.52 -3.69
CA THR A 159 -7.95 -24.96 -4.84
C THR A 159 -6.80 -25.89 -5.23
N GLU A 160 -6.79 -26.32 -6.47
CA GLU A 160 -5.72 -27.16 -7.04
C GLU A 160 -4.56 -26.34 -7.59
N THR A 161 -4.87 -25.16 -8.12
CA THR A 161 -3.89 -24.25 -8.72
C THR A 161 -4.23 -22.82 -8.34
N TRP A 162 -3.23 -22.09 -7.85
CA TRP A 162 -3.38 -20.70 -7.44
C TRP A 162 -2.28 -19.85 -8.08
N PRO A 163 -2.61 -18.76 -8.81
CA PRO A 163 -1.62 -17.94 -9.48
C PRO A 163 -0.98 -16.94 -8.51
N LEU A 164 0.37 -16.86 -8.54
CA LEU A 164 1.13 -15.82 -7.84
C LEU A 164 2.02 -15.09 -8.84
N THR A 165 1.82 -13.78 -8.97
CA THR A 165 2.63 -12.94 -9.83
C THR A 165 3.68 -12.19 -9.02
N VAL A 166 4.92 -12.32 -9.48
CA VAL A 166 6.10 -11.65 -8.93
C VAL A 166 6.58 -10.62 -9.93
N THR A 167 6.70 -9.37 -9.52
CA THR A 167 7.26 -8.28 -10.31
C THR A 167 8.71 -8.04 -9.90
N VAL A 168 9.65 -8.13 -10.83
CA VAL A 168 11.06 -7.80 -10.60
C VAL A 168 11.44 -6.56 -11.38
N ARG A 169 11.95 -5.55 -10.68
CA ARG A 169 12.45 -4.30 -11.24
C ARG A 169 13.98 -4.23 -11.15
N ASN A 170 14.59 -3.80 -12.22
CA ASN A 170 16.03 -3.53 -12.27
C ASN A 170 16.29 -2.05 -11.93
N ASP A 171 16.79 -1.77 -10.74
CA ASP A 171 17.06 -0.40 -10.28
C ASP A 171 18.44 0.13 -10.73
N THR A 172 19.20 -0.67 -11.50
CA THR A 172 20.52 -0.29 -12.02
C THR A 172 20.44 0.38 -13.40
N GLN A 173 21.53 1.02 -13.78
CA GLN A 173 21.69 1.66 -15.10
C GLN A 173 22.20 0.70 -16.20
N LYS A 174 22.30 -0.62 -15.93
CA LYS A 174 22.74 -1.64 -16.87
C LYS A 174 21.71 -2.73 -16.99
N ALA A 175 21.55 -3.32 -18.18
CA ALA A 175 20.70 -4.51 -18.34
C ALA A 175 21.16 -5.63 -17.44
N ARG A 176 20.20 -6.40 -16.89
CA ARG A 176 20.46 -7.54 -16.00
C ARG A 176 19.59 -8.73 -16.37
N THR A 177 20.12 -9.91 -16.08
CA THR A 177 19.33 -11.13 -16.04
C THR A 177 19.00 -11.48 -14.60
N ALA A 178 17.82 -12.01 -14.37
CA ALA A 178 17.42 -12.54 -13.07
C ALA A 178 16.70 -13.88 -13.24
N GLU A 179 16.94 -14.78 -12.33
CA GLU A 179 16.15 -16.00 -12.14
C GLU A 179 15.25 -15.83 -10.92
N VAL A 180 13.95 -16.05 -11.09
CA VAL A 180 12.95 -15.90 -10.04
C VAL A 180 12.44 -17.28 -9.65
N HIS A 181 12.41 -17.58 -8.37
CA HIS A 181 11.84 -18.80 -7.81
C HIS A 181 11.05 -18.50 -6.54
N LEU A 182 10.16 -19.43 -6.17
CA LEU A 182 9.39 -19.36 -4.95
C LEU A 182 9.96 -20.31 -3.90
N LYS A 183 10.04 -19.86 -2.65
CA LYS A 183 10.18 -20.74 -1.50
C LYS A 183 8.79 -21.06 -0.98
N LEU A 184 8.39 -22.30 -1.13
CA LEU A 184 7.04 -22.78 -0.86
C LEU A 184 6.95 -23.55 0.45
N PRO A 185 5.76 -23.63 1.07
CA PRO A 185 5.48 -24.54 2.16
C PRO A 185 5.77 -26.01 1.80
N GLN A 186 6.06 -26.83 2.81
CA GLN A 186 6.44 -28.21 2.59
C GLN A 186 5.39 -29.00 1.77
N GLY A 187 5.83 -29.58 0.69
CA GLY A 187 5.03 -30.42 -0.19
C GLY A 187 4.21 -29.65 -1.24
N TRP A 188 4.23 -28.33 -1.24
CA TRP A 188 3.67 -27.52 -2.32
C TRP A 188 4.66 -27.50 -3.50
N THR A 189 4.15 -27.29 -4.70
CA THR A 189 4.93 -27.14 -5.93
C THR A 189 4.43 -25.95 -6.73
N ASP A 190 5.21 -25.50 -7.69
CA ASP A 190 4.86 -24.45 -8.63
C ASP A 190 5.23 -24.80 -10.07
N SER A 191 4.74 -24.02 -11.00
CA SER A 191 5.05 -24.15 -12.43
C SER A 191 5.01 -22.74 -13.07
N PRO A 192 6.09 -22.31 -13.76
CA PRO A 192 7.39 -23.00 -13.86
C PRO A 192 8.13 -22.99 -12.52
N ASP A 193 9.08 -23.91 -12.32
CA ASP A 193 9.93 -23.97 -11.11
C ASP A 193 10.82 -22.72 -10.96
N SER A 194 11.12 -22.04 -12.07
CA SER A 194 11.80 -20.74 -12.11
C SER A 194 11.40 -19.93 -13.34
N GLY A 195 11.47 -18.60 -13.20
CA GLY A 195 11.26 -17.66 -14.29
C GLY A 195 12.53 -16.89 -14.64
N SER A 196 13.01 -16.98 -15.88
CA SER A 196 14.17 -16.21 -16.35
C SER A 196 13.72 -14.88 -16.96
N LEU A 197 14.27 -13.77 -16.46
CA LEU A 197 13.93 -12.40 -16.86
C LEU A 197 15.12 -11.67 -17.47
N GLN A 198 14.85 -10.88 -18.51
CA GLN A 198 15.81 -9.98 -19.14
C GLN A 198 15.40 -8.53 -18.88
N LEU A 199 16.00 -7.91 -17.89
CA LEU A 199 15.58 -6.62 -17.36
C LEU A 199 16.42 -5.48 -17.98
N ALA A 200 15.78 -4.60 -18.72
CA ALA A 200 16.41 -3.36 -19.18
C ALA A 200 16.73 -2.45 -17.97
N PRO A 201 17.63 -1.46 -18.11
CA PRO A 201 17.88 -0.47 -17.07
C PRO A 201 16.59 0.25 -16.65
N GLY A 202 16.28 0.27 -15.37
CA GLY A 202 15.04 0.84 -14.82
C GLY A 202 13.75 0.10 -15.19
N GLY A 203 13.84 -1.00 -15.95
CA GLY A 203 12.69 -1.79 -16.39
C GLY A 203 12.22 -2.78 -15.35
N ALA A 204 10.93 -3.11 -15.40
CA ALA A 204 10.31 -4.16 -14.61
C ALA A 204 9.67 -5.21 -15.52
N GLN A 205 9.62 -6.46 -15.06
CA GLN A 205 8.93 -7.57 -15.71
C GLN A 205 8.25 -8.46 -14.68
N ASP A 206 7.15 -9.07 -15.11
CA ASP A 206 6.36 -9.98 -14.29
C ASP A 206 6.67 -11.43 -14.67
N VAL A 207 6.62 -12.30 -13.67
CA VAL A 207 6.53 -13.75 -13.83
C VAL A 207 5.41 -14.28 -12.97
N THR A 208 4.52 -15.07 -13.58
CA THR A 208 3.38 -15.68 -12.86
C THR A 208 3.66 -17.17 -12.68
N PHE A 209 3.59 -17.62 -11.44
CA PHE A 209 3.69 -19.01 -11.05
C PHE A 209 2.30 -19.60 -10.81
N ALA A 210 2.06 -20.79 -11.32
CA ALA A 210 0.93 -21.60 -10.91
C ALA A 210 1.34 -22.41 -9.67
N VAL A 211 0.95 -21.98 -8.50
CA VAL A 211 1.24 -22.67 -7.24
C VAL A 211 0.21 -23.78 -7.03
N HIS A 212 0.67 -24.97 -6.66
CA HIS A 212 -0.14 -26.15 -6.39
C HIS A 212 -0.09 -26.51 -4.90
N PRO A 213 -1.05 -26.02 -4.10
CA PRO A 213 -1.10 -26.29 -2.68
C PRO A 213 -1.35 -27.77 -2.39
N LYS A 214 -0.65 -28.32 -1.42
CA LYS A 214 -0.89 -29.69 -0.95
C LYS A 214 -1.27 -29.68 0.52
N GLY A 215 -2.38 -30.31 0.85
CA GLY A 215 -2.85 -30.39 2.24
C GLY A 215 -3.31 -29.03 2.78
N LEU A 216 -3.90 -28.20 1.93
CA LEU A 216 -4.41 -26.87 2.31
C LEU A 216 -5.48 -27.00 3.39
N ALA A 217 -5.26 -26.36 4.52
CA ALA A 217 -6.12 -26.36 5.70
C ALA A 217 -6.34 -24.94 6.22
N GLY A 218 -7.21 -24.76 7.21
CA GLY A 218 -7.53 -23.47 7.81
C GLY A 218 -6.40 -22.88 8.67
N GLN A 219 -5.20 -22.73 8.11
CA GLN A 219 -4.02 -22.19 8.77
C GLN A 219 -3.26 -21.22 7.86
N ASN A 220 -2.27 -20.54 8.42
CA ASN A 220 -1.39 -19.64 7.67
C ASN A 220 -0.27 -20.41 6.98
N TYR A 221 0.10 -19.93 5.80
CA TYR A 221 1.22 -20.38 4.98
C TYR A 221 2.04 -19.17 4.53
N GLU A 222 3.33 -19.34 4.34
CA GLU A 222 4.22 -18.29 3.86
C GLU A 222 4.88 -18.72 2.56
N ILE A 223 4.86 -17.84 1.57
CA ILE A 223 5.50 -18.01 0.27
C ILE A 223 6.43 -16.82 0.07
N GLU A 224 7.72 -17.08 -0.12
CA GLU A 224 8.72 -16.03 -0.37
C GLU A 224 9.17 -16.09 -1.84
N ALA A 225 9.14 -14.95 -2.53
CA ALA A 225 9.70 -14.81 -3.87
C ALA A 225 11.14 -14.33 -3.78
N VAL A 226 12.04 -15.00 -4.51
CA VAL A 226 13.46 -14.69 -4.56
C VAL A 226 13.90 -14.51 -6.00
N ALA A 227 14.56 -13.40 -6.31
CA ALA A 227 15.23 -13.18 -7.59
C ALA A 227 16.75 -13.28 -7.40
N THR A 228 17.40 -14.16 -8.14
CA THR A 228 18.86 -14.32 -8.14
C THR A 228 19.47 -13.64 -9.36
N SER A 229 20.46 -12.74 -9.15
CA SER A 229 21.17 -12.06 -10.22
C SER A 229 22.63 -11.85 -9.85
N GLY A 230 23.56 -12.27 -10.74
CA GLY A 230 25.00 -12.16 -10.49
C GLY A 230 25.46 -12.87 -9.23
N GLY A 231 24.83 -13.99 -8.87
CA GLY A 231 25.14 -14.80 -7.68
C GLY A 231 24.69 -14.18 -6.35
N LYS A 232 23.80 -13.18 -6.38
CA LYS A 232 23.17 -12.57 -5.19
C LYS A 232 21.67 -12.73 -5.24
N ASP A 233 21.06 -12.99 -4.09
CA ASP A 233 19.62 -13.11 -3.91
C ASP A 233 19.01 -11.79 -3.46
N PHE A 234 17.80 -11.51 -3.98
CA PHE A 234 16.97 -10.38 -3.68
C PHE A 234 15.57 -10.90 -3.35
N ALA A 235 15.06 -10.54 -2.16
CA ALA A 235 13.76 -10.99 -1.65
C ALA A 235 13.00 -9.84 -0.98
N GLU A 236 13.26 -8.62 -1.38
CA GLU A 236 12.52 -7.44 -0.96
C GLU A 236 12.40 -6.43 -2.10
N GLY A 237 11.33 -5.65 -2.07
CA GLY A 237 11.17 -4.50 -2.93
C GLY A 237 11.04 -3.20 -2.13
N PHE A 238 10.89 -2.10 -2.83
CA PHE A 238 10.56 -0.82 -2.20
C PHE A 238 9.62 -0.01 -3.06
N ASP A 239 8.81 0.78 -2.38
CA ASP A 239 8.01 1.85 -2.96
C ASP A 239 8.52 3.19 -2.47
N GLN A 240 8.55 4.15 -3.40
CA GLN A 240 8.84 5.52 -3.08
C GLN A 240 7.54 6.23 -2.73
N VAL A 241 7.39 6.61 -1.46
CA VAL A 241 6.18 7.27 -0.95
C VAL A 241 6.45 8.71 -0.58
N GLY A 242 5.49 9.60 -0.81
CA GLY A 242 5.59 11.02 -0.49
C GLY A 242 4.59 11.86 -1.27
N TYR A 243 4.58 13.13 -0.97
CA TYR A 243 3.76 14.13 -1.66
C TYR A 243 4.65 15.11 -2.42
N ALA A 244 4.11 15.75 -3.45
CA ALA A 244 4.82 16.78 -4.20
C ALA A 244 5.36 17.88 -3.28
N GLY A 245 6.64 18.23 -3.43
CA GLY A 245 7.33 19.22 -2.59
C GLY A 245 7.90 18.69 -1.28
N LEU A 246 7.65 17.42 -0.93
CA LEU A 246 8.29 16.76 0.21
C LEU A 246 9.36 15.79 -0.30
N ARG A 247 10.36 15.53 0.56
CA ARG A 247 11.35 14.49 0.25
C ARG A 247 10.65 13.12 0.25
N PRO A 248 11.02 12.21 -0.66
CA PRO A 248 10.48 10.87 -0.66
C PRO A 248 11.01 10.04 0.49
N TYR A 249 10.19 9.08 0.95
CA TYR A 249 10.60 7.96 1.78
C TYR A 249 10.60 6.69 0.95
N TYR A 250 11.45 5.75 1.33
CA TYR A 250 11.55 4.44 0.68
C TYR A 250 10.97 3.42 1.65
N LEU A 251 9.78 2.91 1.31
CA LEU A 251 9.09 1.88 2.09
C LEU A 251 9.50 0.52 1.56
N TYR A 252 10.29 -0.20 2.33
CA TYR A 252 10.74 -1.55 1.97
C TYR A 252 9.76 -2.59 2.47
N GLN A 253 9.48 -3.57 1.62
CA GLN A 253 8.62 -4.70 1.94
C GLN A 253 9.29 -6.00 1.51
N PRO A 254 9.31 -7.04 2.37
CA PRO A 254 9.71 -8.38 1.97
C PRO A 254 8.82 -8.89 0.83
N ALA A 255 9.39 -9.62 -0.11
CA ALA A 255 8.64 -10.29 -1.17
C ALA A 255 8.00 -11.57 -0.64
N THR A 256 7.21 -11.45 0.41
CA THR A 256 6.55 -12.53 1.13
C THR A 256 5.05 -12.39 1.04
N TYR A 257 4.36 -13.48 0.65
CA TYR A 257 2.90 -13.58 0.66
C TYR A 257 2.45 -14.48 1.81
N ARG A 258 1.62 -13.92 2.69
CA ARG A 258 0.98 -14.64 3.79
C ARG A 258 -0.35 -15.20 3.31
N ALA A 259 -0.35 -16.44 2.85
CA ALA A 259 -1.56 -17.14 2.43
C ALA A 259 -2.30 -17.74 3.62
N ARG A 260 -3.63 -17.67 3.62
CA ARG A 260 -4.47 -18.36 4.59
C ARG A 260 -5.44 -19.29 3.86
N GLY A 261 -5.45 -20.57 4.24
CA GLY A 261 -6.43 -21.52 3.73
C GLY A 261 -7.80 -21.24 4.35
N VAL A 262 -8.84 -21.06 3.50
CA VAL A 262 -10.19 -20.69 3.99
C VAL A 262 -11.25 -21.59 3.38
N ALA A 263 -12.10 -22.17 4.25
CA ALA A 263 -13.32 -22.86 3.82
C ALA A 263 -14.38 -21.82 3.47
N ILE A 264 -14.54 -21.54 2.18
CA ILE A 264 -15.46 -20.54 1.67
C ILE A 264 -16.24 -21.08 0.46
N GLN A 265 -17.51 -20.73 0.38
CA GLN A 265 -18.35 -20.99 -0.78
C GLN A 265 -18.66 -19.67 -1.47
N VAL A 266 -18.41 -19.63 -2.78
CA VAL A 266 -18.71 -18.49 -3.64
C VAL A 266 -19.49 -19.01 -4.84
N PRO A 267 -20.67 -18.45 -5.16
CA PRO A 267 -21.41 -18.85 -6.35
C PRO A 267 -20.60 -18.59 -7.62
N SER A 268 -20.60 -19.54 -8.54
CA SER A 268 -20.04 -19.35 -9.87
C SER A 268 -20.79 -18.24 -10.64
N ASP A 269 -20.14 -17.64 -11.61
CA ASP A 269 -20.71 -16.67 -12.58
C ASP A 269 -21.29 -15.38 -11.97
N LEU A 270 -20.78 -14.96 -10.82
CA LEU A 270 -21.09 -13.63 -10.26
C LEU A 270 -20.44 -12.54 -11.10
N LYS A 271 -21.25 -11.66 -11.66
CA LYS A 271 -20.80 -10.42 -12.28
C LYS A 271 -20.89 -9.30 -11.26
N VAL A 272 -19.75 -8.79 -10.86
CA VAL A 272 -19.65 -7.76 -9.83
C VAL A 272 -19.12 -6.47 -10.44
N GLY A 273 -19.80 -5.35 -10.20
CA GLY A 273 -19.30 -4.01 -10.47
C GLY A 273 -18.69 -3.41 -9.20
N TYR A 274 -17.58 -2.71 -9.32
CA TYR A 274 -16.96 -2.01 -8.21
C TYR A 274 -16.79 -0.51 -8.50
N ILE A 275 -17.27 0.34 -7.60
CA ILE A 275 -17.14 1.79 -7.69
C ILE A 275 -16.07 2.21 -6.70
N MET A 276 -14.85 2.43 -7.19
CA MET A 276 -13.72 2.85 -6.35
C MET A 276 -14.03 4.18 -5.65
N GLY A 277 -13.70 4.25 -4.39
CA GLY A 277 -13.79 5.46 -3.56
C GLY A 277 -12.45 6.16 -3.39
N THR A 278 -11.98 6.29 -2.16
CA THR A 278 -10.69 6.91 -1.82
C THR A 278 -9.48 5.99 -2.06
N GLY A 279 -9.71 4.77 -2.46
CA GLY A 279 -8.71 3.73 -2.67
C GLY A 279 -8.80 2.64 -1.60
N ASP A 280 -8.91 1.39 -2.06
CA ASP A 280 -8.88 0.17 -1.25
C ASP A 280 -8.56 -1.02 -2.15
N ASP A 281 -8.17 -2.15 -1.57
CA ASP A 281 -7.76 -3.37 -2.28
C ASP A 281 -8.87 -4.44 -2.33
N VAL A 282 -10.12 -4.07 -2.03
CA VAL A 282 -11.29 -4.97 -2.12
C VAL A 282 -11.42 -5.64 -3.49
N PRO A 283 -11.21 -4.95 -4.65
CA PRO A 283 -11.24 -5.61 -5.95
C PRO A 283 -10.23 -6.76 -6.08
N GLN A 284 -9.06 -6.63 -5.49
CA GLN A 284 -8.02 -7.65 -5.46
C GLN A 284 -8.44 -8.83 -4.59
N ALA A 285 -8.93 -8.57 -3.38
CA ALA A 285 -9.44 -9.60 -2.47
C ALA A 285 -10.61 -10.40 -3.07
N LEU A 286 -11.48 -9.76 -3.85
CA LEU A 286 -12.50 -10.46 -4.64
C LEU A 286 -11.87 -11.42 -5.66
N GLY A 287 -10.74 -11.04 -6.27
CA GLY A 287 -9.96 -11.89 -7.17
C GLY A 287 -9.48 -13.19 -6.50
N GLU A 288 -9.12 -13.15 -5.23
CA GLU A 288 -8.71 -14.32 -4.45
C GLU A 288 -9.85 -15.33 -4.24
N MET A 289 -11.11 -14.84 -4.24
CA MET A 289 -12.30 -15.66 -4.23
C MET A 289 -12.72 -16.14 -5.65
N GLY A 290 -11.93 -15.84 -6.67
CA GLY A 290 -12.24 -16.16 -8.07
C GLY A 290 -13.25 -15.18 -8.73
N ILE A 291 -13.48 -14.00 -8.13
CA ILE A 291 -14.38 -12.98 -8.67
C ILE A 291 -13.55 -11.81 -9.17
N HIS A 292 -13.66 -11.50 -10.47
CA HIS A 292 -12.96 -10.38 -11.08
C HIS A 292 -13.94 -9.22 -11.31
N PRO A 293 -14.00 -8.23 -10.40
CA PRO A 293 -14.97 -7.15 -10.52
C PRO A 293 -14.60 -6.19 -11.67
N THR A 294 -15.62 -5.63 -12.31
CA THR A 294 -15.43 -4.53 -13.26
C THR A 294 -15.37 -3.21 -12.51
N LEU A 295 -14.24 -2.49 -12.63
CA LEU A 295 -14.13 -1.13 -12.08
C LEU A 295 -15.00 -0.17 -12.88
N LEU A 296 -16.04 0.38 -12.26
CA LEU A 296 -17.01 1.27 -12.92
C LEU A 296 -16.46 2.70 -12.98
N THR A 297 -16.39 3.22 -14.19
CA THR A 297 -16.00 4.61 -14.47
C THR A 297 -17.17 5.57 -14.25
N ASP A 298 -16.93 6.88 -14.27
CA ASP A 298 -17.98 7.90 -14.21
C ASP A 298 -18.90 7.83 -15.45
N ALA A 299 -18.36 7.41 -16.59
CA ALA A 299 -19.15 7.18 -17.81
C ALA A 299 -20.08 5.98 -17.64
N ASP A 300 -19.63 4.90 -17.02
CA ASP A 300 -20.47 3.73 -16.71
C ASP A 300 -21.61 4.11 -15.76
N LEU A 301 -21.33 4.93 -14.74
CA LEU A 301 -22.35 5.44 -13.84
C LEU A 301 -23.38 6.32 -14.55
N ALA A 302 -22.95 7.12 -15.51
CA ALA A 302 -23.84 8.04 -16.24
C ALA A 302 -24.70 7.32 -17.32
N THR A 303 -24.12 6.38 -18.05
CA THR A 303 -24.76 5.79 -19.26
C THR A 303 -24.61 4.28 -19.40
N GLY A 304 -23.75 3.64 -18.61
CA GLY A 304 -23.50 2.20 -18.72
C GLY A 304 -24.71 1.34 -18.38
N ASN A 305 -24.70 0.08 -18.85
CA ASN A 305 -25.71 -0.90 -18.47
C ASN A 305 -25.37 -1.50 -17.11
N LEU A 306 -26.05 -1.04 -16.05
CA LEU A 306 -25.85 -1.54 -14.68
C LEU A 306 -26.54 -2.90 -14.45
N ASP A 307 -27.58 -3.21 -15.18
CA ASP A 307 -28.40 -4.43 -14.99
C ASP A 307 -27.65 -5.72 -15.35
N GLN A 308 -26.48 -5.60 -15.98
CA GLN A 308 -25.61 -6.75 -16.25
C GLN A 308 -24.92 -7.32 -15.01
N TYR A 309 -24.85 -6.55 -13.91
CA TYR A 309 -24.19 -6.95 -12.67
C TYR A 309 -25.18 -7.59 -11.69
N ASN A 310 -24.76 -8.68 -11.03
CA ASN A 310 -25.52 -9.28 -9.93
C ASN A 310 -25.42 -8.42 -8.67
N ALA A 311 -24.22 -7.88 -8.42
CA ALA A 311 -23.95 -6.95 -7.32
C ALA A 311 -23.08 -5.79 -7.78
N ILE A 312 -23.34 -4.62 -7.23
CA ILE A 312 -22.46 -3.45 -7.34
C ILE A 312 -22.02 -3.05 -5.94
N LEU A 313 -20.69 -2.97 -5.74
CA LEU A 313 -20.09 -2.48 -4.50
C LEU A 313 -19.67 -1.03 -4.66
N VAL A 314 -20.01 -0.23 -3.67
CA VAL A 314 -19.54 1.15 -3.52
C VAL A 314 -18.40 1.13 -2.51
N GLY A 315 -17.20 1.46 -2.95
CA GLY A 315 -16.00 1.51 -2.14
C GLY A 315 -16.04 2.58 -1.05
N ILE A 316 -15.08 2.54 -0.16
CA ILE A 316 -15.05 3.43 1.01
C ILE A 316 -15.03 4.91 0.59
N ARG A 317 -15.84 5.74 1.26
CA ARG A 317 -15.97 7.19 1.04
C ARG A 317 -16.25 7.60 -0.41
N ALA A 318 -16.78 6.69 -1.25
CA ALA A 318 -16.95 6.94 -2.67
C ALA A 318 -17.91 8.12 -2.95
N TYR A 319 -18.97 8.30 -2.14
CA TYR A 319 -19.90 9.42 -2.31
C TYR A 319 -19.26 10.79 -2.03
N SER A 320 -18.25 10.85 -1.16
CA SER A 320 -17.46 12.08 -0.92
C SER A 320 -16.38 12.28 -1.99
N ALA A 321 -15.77 11.20 -2.47
CA ALA A 321 -14.64 11.27 -3.40
C ALA A 321 -15.06 11.46 -4.86
N ARG A 322 -16.28 11.01 -5.24
CA ARG A 322 -16.76 10.98 -6.64
C ARG A 322 -18.10 11.71 -6.79
N PRO A 323 -18.09 12.98 -7.19
CA PRO A 323 -19.35 13.74 -7.45
C PRO A 323 -20.28 13.07 -8.47
N ALA A 324 -19.72 12.37 -9.47
CA ALA A 324 -20.48 11.64 -10.45
C ALA A 324 -21.34 10.51 -9.84
N LEU A 325 -20.88 9.89 -8.75
CA LEU A 325 -21.65 8.87 -8.05
C LEU A 325 -22.92 9.48 -7.42
N MET A 326 -22.79 10.60 -6.73
CA MET A 326 -23.94 11.32 -6.16
C MET A 326 -24.90 11.82 -7.25
N ALA A 327 -24.38 12.35 -8.35
CA ALA A 327 -25.19 12.80 -9.48
C ALA A 327 -26.01 11.67 -10.13
N ASN A 328 -25.50 10.44 -10.10
CA ASN A 328 -26.14 9.26 -10.71
C ASN A 328 -26.80 8.33 -9.69
N LYS A 329 -26.98 8.73 -8.44
CA LYS A 329 -27.56 7.92 -7.37
C LYS A 329 -28.93 7.30 -7.75
N GLN A 330 -29.76 8.03 -8.51
CA GLN A 330 -31.07 7.51 -8.91
C GLN A 330 -30.96 6.31 -9.86
N ARG A 331 -29.93 6.26 -10.71
CA ARG A 331 -29.70 5.09 -11.58
C ARG A 331 -29.32 3.87 -10.75
N LEU A 332 -28.50 4.02 -9.72
CA LEU A 332 -28.18 2.94 -8.78
C LEU A 332 -29.42 2.48 -8.00
N LEU A 333 -30.27 3.40 -7.54
CA LEU A 333 -31.53 3.03 -6.89
C LEU A 333 -32.49 2.31 -7.87
N ASN A 334 -32.54 2.75 -9.13
CA ASN A 334 -33.33 2.06 -10.14
C ASN A 334 -32.80 0.64 -10.41
N TYR A 335 -31.47 0.46 -10.48
CA TYR A 335 -30.84 -0.86 -10.58
C TYR A 335 -31.27 -1.77 -9.42
N VAL A 336 -31.24 -1.27 -8.17
CA VAL A 336 -31.74 -2.04 -7.02
C VAL A 336 -33.21 -2.35 -7.17
N HIS A 337 -34.03 -1.34 -7.52
CA HIS A 337 -35.47 -1.53 -7.67
C HIS A 337 -35.85 -2.63 -8.72
N GLN A 338 -35.01 -2.80 -9.73
CA GLN A 338 -35.19 -3.80 -10.78
C GLN A 338 -34.72 -5.21 -10.41
N GLY A 339 -33.94 -5.35 -9.31
CA GLY A 339 -33.53 -6.65 -8.79
C GLY A 339 -32.04 -6.77 -8.48
N GLY A 340 -31.24 -5.73 -8.71
CA GLY A 340 -29.82 -5.71 -8.40
C GLY A 340 -29.53 -5.63 -6.91
N THR A 341 -28.33 -6.01 -6.52
CA THR A 341 -27.81 -5.84 -5.15
C THR A 341 -26.80 -4.69 -5.12
N LEU A 342 -27.07 -3.67 -4.30
CA LEU A 342 -26.14 -2.55 -4.06
C LEU A 342 -25.60 -2.64 -2.65
N ILE A 343 -24.27 -2.79 -2.54
CA ILE A 343 -23.56 -2.88 -1.27
C ILE A 343 -22.78 -1.58 -1.10
N VAL A 344 -23.11 -0.81 -0.09
CA VAL A 344 -22.44 0.45 0.24
C VAL A 344 -21.58 0.23 1.46
N GLN A 345 -20.27 0.24 1.25
CA GLN A 345 -19.30 0.19 2.33
C GLN A 345 -19.26 1.54 3.05
N TYR A 346 -18.53 1.61 4.15
CA TYR A 346 -18.29 2.81 4.94
C TYR A 346 -18.30 4.13 4.15
N GLN A 347 -19.16 5.06 4.53
CA GLN A 347 -19.30 6.39 3.91
C GLN A 347 -19.22 7.49 4.97
N ARG A 348 -19.22 8.75 4.52
CA ARG A 348 -19.44 9.94 5.35
C ARG A 348 -20.89 10.39 5.29
N THR A 349 -21.21 11.42 6.06
CA THR A 349 -22.60 11.90 6.26
C THR A 349 -23.35 12.27 4.98
N GLU A 350 -22.65 12.63 3.91
CA GLU A 350 -23.25 13.10 2.66
C GLU A 350 -24.05 12.00 1.93
N PHE A 351 -23.76 10.72 2.19
CA PHE A 351 -24.36 9.62 1.43
C PHE A 351 -25.83 9.36 1.77
N GLY A 352 -26.34 9.81 2.92
CA GLY A 352 -27.67 9.46 3.41
C GLY A 352 -28.82 9.73 2.41
N SER A 353 -28.66 10.73 1.53
CA SER A 353 -29.63 11.01 0.46
C SER A 353 -29.52 10.07 -0.74
N ALA A 354 -28.60 9.14 -0.76
CA ALA A 354 -28.39 8.14 -1.82
C ALA A 354 -28.96 6.76 -1.46
N ALA A 355 -29.55 6.61 -0.29
CA ALA A 355 -30.21 5.39 0.15
C ALA A 355 -31.70 5.36 -0.28
N PRO A 356 -32.30 4.16 -0.41
CA PRO A 356 -33.68 4.04 -0.85
C PRO A 356 -34.71 4.51 0.21
N TYR A 357 -34.39 4.40 1.47
CA TYR A 357 -35.19 4.87 2.60
C TYR A 357 -34.32 5.71 3.53
N PRO A 358 -34.90 6.57 4.38
CA PRO A 358 -34.15 7.40 5.30
C PRO A 358 -33.19 6.60 6.18
N LEU A 359 -31.96 7.04 6.23
CA LEU A 359 -30.94 6.60 7.18
C LEU A 359 -29.95 7.74 7.44
N SER A 360 -29.28 7.69 8.58
CA SER A 360 -28.29 8.72 8.92
C SER A 360 -27.18 8.16 9.81
N LEU A 361 -26.01 8.72 9.63
CA LEU A 361 -24.93 8.68 10.62
C LEU A 361 -25.30 9.66 11.75
N GLY A 362 -24.83 9.42 12.97
CA GLY A 362 -24.98 10.36 14.08
C GLY A 362 -24.24 11.68 13.85
N ASN A 363 -24.46 12.64 14.73
CA ASN A 363 -23.71 13.90 14.75
C ASN A 363 -22.23 13.66 15.10
N GLU A 364 -21.96 12.64 15.90
CA GLU A 364 -20.65 12.09 16.17
C GLU A 364 -20.53 10.77 15.41
N VAL A 365 -19.41 10.56 14.73
CA VAL A 365 -19.16 9.33 14.00
C VAL A 365 -19.00 8.20 15.00
N GLU A 366 -19.90 7.24 14.98
CA GLU A 366 -19.86 6.08 15.84
C GLU A 366 -18.88 5.06 15.24
N ASN A 367 -17.84 4.74 16.01
CA ASN A 367 -16.81 3.77 15.67
C ASN A 367 -16.82 2.66 16.71
N VAL A 368 -16.36 1.48 16.34
CA VAL A 368 -16.04 0.37 17.24
C VAL A 368 -14.62 -0.06 16.93
N VAL A 369 -13.70 0.20 17.86
CA VAL A 369 -12.25 0.07 17.67
C VAL A 369 -11.63 -1.06 18.49
N GLU A 370 -12.34 -1.59 19.48
CA GLU A 370 -11.83 -2.67 20.33
C GLU A 370 -12.19 -4.04 19.71
N GLU A 371 -11.23 -4.66 19.04
CA GLU A 371 -11.42 -5.90 18.28
C GLU A 371 -11.67 -7.13 19.17
N SER A 372 -11.37 -7.02 20.46
CA SER A 372 -11.63 -8.10 21.43
C SER A 372 -13.11 -8.23 21.83
N ASP A 373 -13.95 -7.26 21.48
CA ASP A 373 -15.38 -7.33 21.76
C ASP A 373 -16.08 -8.37 20.87
N THR A 374 -17.19 -8.88 21.39
CA THR A 374 -17.95 -9.93 20.72
C THR A 374 -19.03 -9.33 19.84
N VAL A 375 -19.03 -9.64 18.56
CA VAL A 375 -20.15 -9.33 17.67
C VAL A 375 -21.33 -10.25 17.94
N HIS A 376 -22.46 -9.69 18.32
CA HIS A 376 -23.71 -10.41 18.54
C HIS A 376 -24.52 -10.48 17.25
N ILE A 377 -24.89 -11.68 16.84
CA ILE A 377 -25.76 -11.92 15.69
C ILE A 377 -27.23 -11.75 16.11
N LEU A 378 -27.88 -10.71 15.60
CA LEU A 378 -29.28 -10.41 15.94
C LEU A 378 -30.27 -11.28 15.18
N GLN A 379 -29.92 -11.67 13.96
CA GLN A 379 -30.79 -12.46 13.06
C GLN A 379 -30.04 -13.67 12.49
N PRO A 380 -29.80 -14.73 13.28
CA PRO A 380 -28.93 -15.85 12.91
C PRO A 380 -29.43 -16.72 11.76
N ASN A 381 -30.68 -16.56 11.34
CA ASN A 381 -31.30 -17.28 10.23
C ASN A 381 -31.52 -16.40 8.97
N ASP A 382 -31.05 -15.17 9.01
CA ASP A 382 -31.16 -14.28 7.84
C ASP A 382 -30.36 -14.84 6.66
N PRO A 383 -30.89 -14.83 5.42
CA PRO A 383 -30.19 -15.31 4.24
C PRO A 383 -28.82 -14.68 4.04
N LEU A 384 -28.64 -13.39 4.35
CA LEU A 384 -27.34 -12.71 4.25
C LEU A 384 -26.28 -13.27 5.19
N LEU A 385 -26.69 -13.93 6.28
CA LEU A 385 -25.79 -14.54 7.26
C LEU A 385 -25.73 -16.07 7.15
N THR A 386 -26.50 -16.68 6.24
CA THR A 386 -26.56 -18.14 6.11
C THR A 386 -26.21 -18.66 4.74
N THR A 387 -26.19 -17.80 3.68
CA THR A 387 -26.04 -18.24 2.29
C THR A 387 -25.08 -17.33 1.51
N PRO A 388 -24.07 -17.86 0.82
CA PRO A 388 -23.70 -19.29 0.75
C PRO A 388 -22.91 -19.80 1.98
N ASN A 389 -22.43 -18.92 2.86
CA ASN A 389 -21.67 -19.27 4.03
C ASN A 389 -22.51 -18.99 5.30
N ARG A 390 -22.42 -19.87 6.29
CA ARG A 390 -23.03 -19.59 7.58
C ARG A 390 -22.09 -18.71 8.40
N ILE A 391 -22.49 -17.46 8.64
CA ILE A 391 -21.77 -16.47 9.43
C ILE A 391 -22.17 -16.61 10.90
N THR A 392 -21.18 -16.60 11.78
CA THR A 392 -21.32 -16.71 13.23
C THR A 392 -20.47 -15.63 13.91
N ALA A 393 -20.54 -15.51 15.23
CA ALA A 393 -19.65 -14.61 15.97
C ALA A 393 -18.16 -14.92 15.72
N ALA A 394 -17.81 -16.20 15.52
CA ALA A 394 -16.43 -16.61 15.24
C ALA A 394 -15.88 -16.08 13.87
N ASP A 395 -16.73 -15.64 12.97
CA ASP A 395 -16.28 -15.00 11.73
C ASP A 395 -15.79 -13.56 11.96
N PHE A 396 -15.98 -13.02 13.14
CA PHE A 396 -15.44 -11.73 13.58
C PHE A 396 -14.22 -11.87 14.51
N ASP A 397 -13.77 -13.09 14.80
CA ASP A 397 -12.56 -13.34 15.59
C ASP A 397 -11.31 -13.01 14.75
N GLY A 398 -10.33 -12.35 15.39
CA GLY A 398 -9.07 -11.98 14.76
C GLY A 398 -9.21 -10.88 13.72
N TRP A 399 -10.24 -10.07 13.81
CA TRP A 399 -10.33 -8.83 13.06
C TRP A 399 -9.19 -7.92 13.49
N PHE A 400 -8.80 -7.03 12.58
CA PHE A 400 -7.56 -6.27 12.63
C PHE A 400 -7.86 -4.77 12.72
N GLU A 401 -7.21 -4.08 13.64
CA GLU A 401 -7.22 -2.63 13.84
C GLU A 401 -8.56 -2.06 14.34
N GLU A 402 -9.70 -2.52 13.84
CA GLU A 402 -11.02 -2.05 14.26
C GLU A 402 -12.15 -2.90 13.67
N PHE A 403 -13.32 -2.89 14.31
CA PHE A 403 -14.52 -3.43 13.67
C PHE A 403 -15.04 -2.51 12.56
N GLY A 404 -15.08 -1.21 12.78
CA GLY A 404 -15.50 -0.29 11.74
C GLY A 404 -15.80 1.13 12.17
N HIS A 405 -16.17 1.92 11.17
CA HIS A 405 -16.46 3.36 11.29
C HIS A 405 -17.84 3.70 10.76
N SER A 406 -18.39 4.82 11.22
CA SER A 406 -19.62 5.39 10.68
C SER A 406 -20.81 4.43 10.77
N PHE A 407 -20.96 3.80 11.92
CA PHE A 407 -22.17 3.05 12.22
C PHE A 407 -23.39 3.97 12.11
N LEU A 408 -24.48 3.47 11.55
CA LEU A 408 -25.71 4.24 11.47
C LEU A 408 -26.29 4.45 12.87
N SER A 409 -26.68 5.68 13.17
CA SER A 409 -27.37 6.03 14.42
C SER A 409 -28.90 5.96 14.28
N ASN A 410 -29.41 6.07 13.05
CA ASN A 410 -30.83 6.01 12.79
C ASN A 410 -31.13 5.51 11.37
N TRP A 411 -32.18 4.73 11.24
CA TRP A 411 -32.68 4.22 9.94
C TRP A 411 -34.18 3.96 9.98
N ASP A 412 -34.80 3.97 8.82
CA ASP A 412 -36.21 3.69 8.62
C ASP A 412 -36.56 2.21 8.93
N ALA A 413 -37.81 1.95 9.29
CA ALA A 413 -38.30 0.60 9.64
C ALA A 413 -38.20 -0.45 8.50
N HIS A 414 -37.95 -0.04 7.26
CA HIS A 414 -37.68 -0.97 6.15
C HIS A 414 -36.31 -1.64 6.26
N TYR A 415 -35.39 -1.11 7.07
CA TYR A 415 -34.06 -1.72 7.28
C TYR A 415 -34.09 -2.73 8.41
N SER A 416 -33.40 -3.83 8.18
CA SER A 416 -33.10 -4.85 9.19
C SER A 416 -31.63 -4.74 9.60
N ALA A 417 -31.36 -4.64 10.92
CA ALA A 417 -30.03 -4.74 11.50
C ALA A 417 -29.70 -6.21 11.77
N LEU A 418 -28.52 -6.65 11.37
CA LEU A 418 -28.12 -8.06 11.45
C LEU A 418 -27.18 -8.37 12.60
N THR A 419 -26.44 -7.37 13.05
CA THR A 419 -25.40 -7.52 14.08
C THR A 419 -25.41 -6.38 15.08
N GLU A 420 -24.81 -6.62 16.24
CA GLU A 420 -24.60 -5.66 17.30
C GLU A 420 -23.20 -5.83 17.86
N VAL A 421 -22.48 -4.72 18.06
CA VAL A 421 -21.15 -4.68 18.67
C VAL A 421 -20.94 -3.33 19.33
N HIS A 422 -20.03 -3.22 20.30
CA HIS A 422 -19.70 -1.96 20.98
C HIS A 422 -18.35 -2.04 21.66
N ASP A 423 -17.68 -0.93 21.83
CA ASP A 423 -16.52 -0.84 22.71
C ASP A 423 -16.92 -0.96 24.19
N PRO A 424 -16.02 -1.40 25.07
CA PRO A 424 -16.28 -1.54 26.50
C PRO A 424 -16.82 -0.24 27.12
N GLY A 425 -17.97 -0.34 27.76
CA GLY A 425 -18.63 0.78 28.42
C GLY A 425 -19.45 1.69 27.49
N GLN A 426 -19.52 1.40 26.20
CA GLN A 426 -20.38 2.10 25.25
C GLN A 426 -21.73 1.41 25.08
N ALA A 427 -22.68 2.12 24.49
CA ALA A 427 -23.98 1.57 24.14
C ALA A 427 -23.85 0.64 22.91
N PRO A 428 -24.66 -0.43 22.81
CA PRO A 428 -24.64 -1.33 21.67
C PRO A 428 -24.92 -0.62 20.35
N GLN A 429 -24.03 -0.87 19.37
CA GLN A 429 -24.09 -0.34 18.02
C GLN A 429 -24.68 -1.39 17.06
N ARG A 430 -25.83 -1.08 16.45
CA ARG A 430 -26.55 -1.98 15.54
C ARG A 430 -26.47 -1.56 14.08
N GLY A 431 -25.96 -0.38 13.81
CA GLY A 431 -25.91 0.23 12.50
C GLY A 431 -24.72 -0.21 11.63
N GLY A 432 -23.99 -1.26 12.04
CA GLY A 432 -22.79 -1.75 11.33
C GLY A 432 -23.09 -2.56 10.08
N LEU A 433 -24.15 -3.35 10.11
CA LEU A 433 -24.64 -4.14 8.97
C LEU A 433 -26.15 -4.10 8.93
N VAL A 434 -26.68 -3.30 8.02
CA VAL A 434 -28.12 -3.16 7.82
C VAL A 434 -28.48 -3.33 6.35
N TYR A 435 -29.65 -3.86 6.07
CA TYR A 435 -30.13 -3.97 4.70
C TYR A 435 -31.63 -3.71 4.58
N ALA A 436 -32.08 -3.35 3.39
CA ALA A 436 -33.49 -3.21 3.04
C ALA A 436 -33.78 -3.83 1.68
N ARG A 437 -35.00 -4.35 1.51
CA ARG A 437 -35.55 -4.65 0.18
C ARG A 437 -36.05 -3.36 -0.45
N TYR A 438 -35.70 -3.13 -1.71
CA TYR A 438 -36.20 -2.01 -2.48
C TYR A 438 -36.61 -2.48 -3.88
N GLY A 439 -37.90 -2.46 -4.15
CA GLY A 439 -38.45 -3.14 -5.31
C GLY A 439 -38.18 -4.65 -5.29
N LYS A 440 -37.47 -5.14 -6.29
CA LYS A 440 -37.07 -6.56 -6.39
C LYS A 440 -35.67 -6.83 -5.83
N GLY A 441 -34.85 -5.82 -5.58
CA GLY A 441 -33.47 -5.94 -5.21
C GLY A 441 -33.19 -5.69 -3.73
N THR A 442 -31.92 -5.61 -3.41
CA THR A 442 -31.40 -5.48 -2.04
C THR A 442 -30.42 -4.32 -1.95
N TYR A 443 -30.64 -3.44 -1.01
CA TYR A 443 -29.70 -2.40 -0.62
C TYR A 443 -29.07 -2.77 0.71
N ILE A 444 -27.74 -2.78 0.79
CA ILE A 444 -26.98 -3.16 1.96
C ILE A 444 -26.04 -2.00 2.32
N TYR A 445 -26.05 -1.61 3.58
CA TYR A 445 -25.01 -0.76 4.15
C TYR A 445 -24.16 -1.58 5.10
N VAL A 446 -22.84 -1.55 4.90
CA VAL A 446 -21.86 -2.22 5.74
C VAL A 446 -20.77 -1.23 6.13
N SER A 447 -20.70 -0.87 7.40
CA SER A 447 -19.68 0.01 7.95
C SER A 447 -18.54 -0.75 8.64
N TYR A 448 -18.66 -2.06 8.76
CA TYR A 448 -17.55 -2.91 9.15
C TYR A 448 -16.36 -2.69 8.20
N ALA A 449 -15.15 -2.60 8.76
CA ALA A 449 -13.92 -2.31 8.02
C ALA A 449 -13.45 -3.50 7.16
N LEU A 450 -14.33 -4.04 6.30
CA LEU A 450 -14.04 -5.18 5.44
C LEU A 450 -12.80 -4.94 4.58
N TYR A 451 -12.59 -3.72 4.10
CA TYR A 451 -11.42 -3.35 3.30
C TYR A 451 -10.08 -3.57 4.02
N ARG A 452 -10.04 -3.47 5.37
CA ARG A 452 -8.85 -3.79 6.17
C ARG A 452 -8.73 -5.28 6.41
N GLN A 453 -9.84 -5.93 6.73
CA GLN A 453 -9.88 -7.35 7.07
C GLN A 453 -9.54 -8.24 5.87
N LEU A 454 -9.98 -7.84 4.67
CA LEU A 454 -9.68 -8.56 3.44
C LEU A 454 -8.18 -8.47 3.12
N ASP A 455 -7.57 -7.31 3.30
CA ASP A 455 -6.15 -7.07 3.08
C ASP A 455 -5.24 -7.89 4.04
N GLU A 456 -5.73 -8.17 5.25
CA GLU A 456 -5.06 -9.00 6.25
C GLU A 456 -5.47 -10.48 6.22
N ALA A 457 -6.18 -10.90 5.19
CA ALA A 457 -6.63 -12.29 5.00
C ALA A 457 -7.50 -12.85 6.13
N VAL A 458 -8.34 -12.02 6.77
CA VAL A 458 -9.26 -12.45 7.84
C VAL A 458 -10.38 -13.32 7.26
N PRO A 459 -10.49 -14.62 7.60
CA PRO A 459 -11.37 -15.55 6.91
C PRO A 459 -12.85 -15.18 6.97
N GLY A 460 -13.30 -14.69 8.13
CA GLY A 460 -14.71 -14.35 8.33
C GLY A 460 -15.14 -13.15 7.48
N ALA A 461 -14.24 -12.19 7.25
CA ALA A 461 -14.50 -11.06 6.36
C ALA A 461 -14.73 -11.52 4.91
N PHE A 462 -13.91 -12.46 4.41
CA PHE A 462 -14.11 -13.05 3.08
C PHE A 462 -15.44 -13.81 2.98
N ARG A 463 -15.79 -14.59 4.01
CA ARG A 463 -17.07 -15.32 4.06
C ARG A 463 -18.26 -14.38 4.10
N LEU A 464 -18.18 -13.30 4.89
CA LEU A 464 -19.21 -12.26 4.94
C LEU A 464 -19.33 -11.54 3.58
N MET A 465 -18.20 -11.11 3.00
CA MET A 465 -18.19 -10.47 1.68
C MET A 465 -18.82 -11.37 0.61
N ALA A 466 -18.48 -12.68 0.60
CA ALA A 466 -19.07 -13.64 -0.33
C ALA A 466 -20.60 -13.71 -0.19
N ASN A 467 -21.12 -13.66 1.03
CA ASN A 467 -22.57 -13.62 1.28
C ASN A 467 -23.21 -12.33 0.76
N LEU A 468 -22.58 -11.17 1.05
CA LEU A 468 -23.14 -9.88 0.64
C LEU A 468 -23.26 -9.77 -0.88
N ILE A 469 -22.19 -10.16 -1.63
CA ILE A 469 -22.23 -10.11 -3.11
C ILE A 469 -23.14 -11.17 -3.73
N SER A 470 -23.54 -12.17 -2.96
CA SER A 470 -24.45 -13.25 -3.39
C SER A 470 -25.94 -12.97 -3.09
N ALA A 471 -26.26 -11.87 -2.43
CA ALA A 471 -27.59 -11.56 -1.91
C ALA A 471 -28.72 -11.46 -2.97
N GLY A 472 -28.35 -11.38 -4.24
CA GLY A 472 -29.28 -11.29 -5.38
C GLY A 472 -29.44 -12.59 -6.18
N LYS A 473 -28.78 -13.69 -5.76
CA LYS A 473 -28.84 -15.00 -6.45
C LYS A 473 -29.75 -16.00 -5.78
#